data_2e5afe3c26c58b9c6e8aafc2da6a3ef4
#
_entry.id   2e5afe3c26c58b9c6e8aafc2da6a3ef4
#
_cell.length_a   1.000
_cell.length_b   1.000
_cell.length_c   1.000
_cell.angle_alpha   90.00
_cell.angle_beta   90.00
_cell.angle_gamma   90.00
#
_symmetry.space_group_name_H-M   'P 1'
#
loop_
_entity.id
_entity.type
_entity.pdbx_description
1 polymer ?
#
loop_
_entity_poly.entity_id
_entity_poly.type
_entity_poly.pdbx_seq_one_letter_code
_entity_poly.pdbx_strand_id
1 'polypeptide(L)'
;AYRQVYRHVFAGDWRAYDPFDGAFRTATEEIPSPAVCSMFRTYQGWTALTAQGPGDGTLQLMPIARAIVYLLLRPLLDDVPEDVLCGAEPGRALSITPDWHPTLMPALSPIPQVEPGDTVWWHPDVVHAVEDVHEGRGYSNVIYIGAAPRCAKNAAYLERQKEAFLKGESAPDFAAENYEVRFDGRATVDDVSELGRRQMGIERW
;
A
#
# COMPACT_ATOMS: atom_id res chain seq x y z
N ALA A 1 -3.99 16.37 7.73
CA ALA A 1 -4.89 15.62 6.87
C ALA A 1 -5.30 14.28 7.50
N TYR A 2 -4.39 13.41 7.94
CA TYR A 2 -4.76 12.14 8.59
C TYR A 2 -5.71 12.29 9.76
N ARG A 3 -5.56 13.33 10.59
CA ARG A 3 -6.50 13.64 11.69
C ARG A 3 -7.94 13.83 11.18
N GLN A 4 -8.12 14.36 9.98
CA GLN A 4 -9.46 14.53 9.39
C GLN A 4 -10.02 13.21 8.85
N VAL A 5 -9.17 12.36 8.28
CA VAL A 5 -9.58 11.02 7.83
C VAL A 5 -10.12 10.20 9.01
N TYR A 6 -9.42 10.21 10.13
CA TYR A 6 -9.79 9.46 11.33
C TYR A 6 -10.49 10.32 12.41
N ARG A 7 -11.14 11.42 12.01
CA ARG A 7 -11.77 12.39 12.94
C ARG A 7 -12.75 11.75 13.92
N HIS A 8 -13.53 10.78 13.45
CA HIS A 8 -14.49 10.06 14.30
C HIS A 8 -13.81 9.17 15.33
N VAL A 9 -12.70 8.54 14.96
CA VAL A 9 -11.90 7.71 15.86
C VAL A 9 -11.34 8.58 17.00
N PHE A 10 -10.71 9.70 16.65
CA PHE A 10 -10.12 10.60 17.63
C PHE A 10 -11.15 11.40 18.45
N ALA A 11 -12.39 11.48 18.01
CA ALA A 11 -13.49 12.07 18.78
C ALA A 11 -14.19 11.06 19.72
N GLY A 12 -13.76 9.79 19.74
CA GLY A 12 -14.40 8.73 20.53
C GLY A 12 -15.63 8.11 19.89
N ASP A 13 -16.06 8.58 18.72
CA ASP A 13 -17.17 8.04 17.94
C ASP A 13 -16.66 7.10 16.82
N TRP A 14 -15.86 6.14 17.19
CA TRP A 14 -15.19 5.25 16.25
C TRP A 14 -16.17 4.41 15.41
N ARG A 15 -17.42 4.23 15.86
CA ARG A 15 -18.46 3.51 15.11
C ARG A 15 -18.91 4.26 13.86
N ALA A 16 -18.81 5.59 13.86
CA ALA A 16 -19.09 6.44 12.71
C ALA A 16 -17.94 6.46 11.69
N TYR A 17 -16.79 5.87 12.00
CA TYR A 17 -15.70 5.77 11.04
C TYR A 17 -16.06 4.80 9.91
N ASP A 18 -16.04 5.33 8.68
CA ASP A 18 -16.20 4.55 7.46
C ASP A 18 -14.85 4.50 6.71
N PRO A 19 -14.20 3.34 6.60
CA PRO A 19 -12.95 3.21 5.87
C PRO A 19 -13.09 3.52 4.37
N PHE A 20 -14.29 3.39 3.81
CA PHE A 20 -14.56 3.66 2.39
C PHE A 20 -14.92 5.11 2.09
N ASP A 21 -15.04 5.97 3.11
CA ASP A 21 -15.15 7.42 2.92
C ASP A 21 -13.83 7.99 2.38
N GLY A 22 -13.82 8.42 1.12
CA GLY A 22 -12.67 9.04 0.46
C GLY A 22 -12.40 10.49 0.88
N ALA A 23 -13.29 11.11 1.67
CA ALA A 23 -13.13 12.49 2.12
C ALA A 23 -11.81 12.68 2.88
N PHE A 24 -11.13 13.78 2.62
CA PHE A 24 -9.82 14.15 3.18
C PHE A 24 -8.63 13.23 2.80
N ARG A 25 -8.85 12.04 2.24
CA ARG A 25 -7.74 11.14 1.83
C ARG A 25 -6.93 11.71 0.68
N THR A 26 -7.54 12.48 -0.20
CA THR A 26 -6.85 13.18 -1.30
C THR A 26 -5.98 14.36 -0.85
N ALA A 27 -6.08 14.77 0.40
CA ALA A 27 -5.34 15.88 0.99
C ALA A 27 -4.31 15.42 2.05
N THR A 28 -4.07 14.12 2.17
CA THR A 28 -3.02 13.60 3.07
C THR A 28 -1.64 13.95 2.55
N GLU A 29 -0.75 14.31 3.46
CA GLU A 29 0.67 14.51 3.20
C GLU A 29 1.42 13.45 4.00
N GLU A 30 2.15 12.61 3.30
CA GLU A 30 2.93 11.53 3.90
C GLU A 30 4.26 12.06 4.43
N ILE A 31 4.69 11.53 5.56
CA ILE A 31 6.07 11.68 6.02
C ILE A 31 6.92 10.77 5.14
N PRO A 32 7.99 11.26 4.49
CA PRO A 32 8.86 10.44 3.65
C PRO A 32 9.35 9.20 4.40
N SER A 33 9.13 8.04 3.82
CA SER A 33 9.50 6.74 4.38
C SER A 33 9.63 5.72 3.24
N PRO A 34 10.53 4.74 3.34
CA PRO A 34 10.68 3.68 2.34
C PRO A 34 9.41 2.83 2.13
N ALA A 35 8.49 2.86 3.07
CA ALA A 35 7.26 2.07 3.04
C ALA A 35 6.03 2.89 2.62
N VAL A 36 6.20 4.16 2.24
CA VAL A 36 5.10 5.07 1.96
C VAL A 36 4.96 5.28 0.45
N CYS A 37 3.73 5.11 -0.03
CA CYS A 37 3.33 5.56 -1.36
C CYS A 37 2.53 6.86 -1.26
N SER A 38 3.01 7.92 -1.87
CA SER A 38 2.40 9.26 -1.80
C SER A 38 1.17 9.45 -2.69
N MET A 39 0.83 8.46 -3.51
CA MET A 39 -0.38 8.45 -4.33
C MET A 39 -1.61 8.11 -3.47
N PHE A 40 -2.73 8.81 -3.70
CA PHE A 40 -4.01 8.37 -3.15
C PHE A 40 -4.55 7.18 -3.96
N ARG A 41 -4.87 6.10 -3.28
CA ARG A 41 -5.48 4.88 -3.83
C ARG A 41 -6.74 4.54 -3.05
N THR A 42 -7.81 4.23 -3.76
CA THR A 42 -9.02 3.65 -3.14
C THR A 42 -8.81 2.20 -2.79
N TYR A 43 -8.09 1.48 -3.66
CA TYR A 43 -7.58 0.14 -3.42
C TYR A 43 -6.14 0.05 -3.89
N GLN A 44 -5.37 -0.73 -3.22
CA GLN A 44 -4.05 -1.17 -3.66
C GLN A 44 -4.11 -2.66 -3.99
N GLY A 45 -3.20 -3.11 -4.84
CA GLY A 45 -3.20 -4.49 -5.26
C GLY A 45 -1.98 -4.84 -6.08
N TRP A 46 -1.98 -6.03 -6.59
CA TRP A 46 -0.99 -6.51 -7.52
C TRP A 46 -1.56 -7.58 -8.47
N THR A 47 -0.87 -7.78 -9.57
CA THR A 47 -1.08 -8.89 -10.51
C THR A 47 0.02 -9.91 -10.30
N ALA A 48 -0.34 -11.18 -10.16
CA ALA A 48 0.61 -12.27 -10.06
C ALA A 48 1.32 -12.51 -11.41
N LEU A 49 2.64 -12.66 -11.37
CA LEU A 49 3.45 -13.09 -12.52
C LEU A 49 3.82 -14.57 -12.44
N THR A 50 3.73 -15.13 -11.25
CA THR A 50 3.97 -16.53 -10.96
C THR A 50 2.83 -17.09 -10.14
N ALA A 51 2.56 -18.40 -10.25
CA ALA A 51 1.66 -19.08 -9.34
C ALA A 51 2.21 -18.99 -7.91
N GLN A 52 1.36 -18.64 -6.96
CA GLN A 52 1.74 -18.51 -5.56
C GLN A 52 0.53 -18.66 -4.64
N GLY A 53 0.77 -19.13 -3.43
CA GLY A 53 -0.27 -19.36 -2.43
C GLY A 53 0.31 -19.54 -1.04
N PRO A 54 -0.48 -20.06 -0.09
CA PRO A 54 -0.01 -20.27 1.28
C PRO A 54 1.27 -21.10 1.34
N GLY A 55 2.28 -20.60 2.05
CA GLY A 55 3.62 -21.20 2.15
C GLY A 55 4.63 -20.76 1.10
N ASP A 56 4.23 -19.95 0.12
CA ASP A 56 5.11 -19.43 -0.93
C ASP A 56 5.68 -18.04 -0.60
N GLY A 57 5.67 -17.62 0.66
CA GLY A 57 6.07 -16.27 1.05
C GLY A 57 5.12 -15.21 0.49
N THR A 58 3.84 -15.51 0.39
CA THR A 58 2.85 -14.67 -0.27
C THR A 58 2.21 -13.66 0.69
N LEU A 59 1.29 -12.87 0.16
CA LEU A 59 0.55 -11.86 0.90
C LEU A 59 -0.37 -12.50 1.94
N GLN A 60 -0.36 -11.92 3.13
CA GLN A 60 -1.34 -12.17 4.19
C GLN A 60 -2.19 -10.91 4.40
N LEU A 61 -3.46 -11.09 4.60
CA LEU A 61 -4.42 -10.02 4.86
C LEU A 61 -5.19 -10.27 6.14
N MET A 62 -5.47 -9.20 6.85
CA MET A 62 -6.50 -9.17 7.87
C MET A 62 -7.75 -8.56 7.25
N PRO A 63 -8.78 -9.34 6.89
CA PRO A 63 -9.89 -8.87 6.06
C PRO A 63 -10.90 -8.02 6.86
N ILE A 64 -10.39 -7.09 7.67
CA ILE A 64 -11.14 -6.21 8.55
C ILE A 64 -10.58 -4.79 8.43
N ALA A 65 -11.06 -3.99 7.47
CA ALA A 65 -10.57 -2.62 7.28
C ALA A 65 -10.71 -1.75 8.54
N ARG A 66 -11.73 -1.99 9.38
CA ARG A 66 -11.91 -1.29 10.66
C ARG A 66 -10.93 -1.69 11.76
N ALA A 67 -10.08 -2.67 11.55
CA ALA A 67 -9.01 -2.99 12.50
C ALA A 67 -8.05 -1.81 12.72
N ILE A 68 -7.93 -0.91 11.75
CA ILE A 68 -7.18 0.34 11.90
C ILE A 68 -7.64 1.18 13.11
N VAL A 69 -8.92 1.12 13.49
CA VAL A 69 -9.45 1.81 14.69
C VAL A 69 -8.76 1.29 15.95
N TYR A 70 -8.63 -0.04 16.06
CA TYR A 70 -7.94 -0.64 17.19
C TYR A 70 -6.45 -0.25 17.21
N LEU A 71 -5.78 -0.26 16.06
CA LEU A 71 -4.38 0.16 15.99
C LEU A 71 -4.19 1.61 16.45
N LEU A 72 -5.06 2.52 16.00
CA LEU A 72 -4.98 3.95 16.36
C LEU A 72 -5.27 4.21 17.84
N LEU A 73 -6.14 3.40 18.46
CA LEU A 73 -6.54 3.56 19.86
C LEU A 73 -5.71 2.70 20.81
N ARG A 74 -4.94 1.74 20.32
CA ARG A 74 -4.16 0.81 21.16
C ARG A 74 -3.25 1.51 22.19
N PRO A 75 -2.53 2.59 21.83
CA PRO A 75 -1.70 3.31 22.78
C PRO A 75 -2.47 4.00 23.92
N LEU A 76 -3.79 4.13 23.81
CA LEU A 76 -4.65 4.78 24.80
C LEU A 76 -5.30 3.81 25.80
N LEU A 77 -5.01 2.51 25.69
CA LEU A 77 -5.57 1.51 26.60
C LEU A 77 -4.76 1.42 27.89
N ASP A 78 -5.43 1.13 28.99
CA ASP A 78 -4.88 1.17 30.37
C ASP A 78 -3.68 0.23 30.60
N ASP A 79 -3.51 -0.79 29.75
CA ASP A 79 -2.40 -1.75 29.83
C ASP A 79 -1.14 -1.29 29.07
N VAL A 80 -1.16 -0.09 28.48
CA VAL A 80 -0.03 0.47 27.73
C VAL A 80 0.61 1.62 28.51
N PRO A 81 1.93 1.62 28.70
CA PRO A 81 2.65 2.75 29.29
C PRO A 81 2.46 4.04 28.46
N GLU A 82 2.40 5.19 29.13
CA GLU A 82 2.10 6.48 28.51
C GLU A 82 3.10 6.92 27.43
N ASP A 83 4.31 6.40 27.47
CA ASP A 83 5.40 6.71 26.53
C ASP A 83 5.51 5.68 25.36
N VAL A 84 4.60 4.68 25.30
CA VAL A 84 4.62 3.63 24.30
C VAL A 84 3.53 3.86 23.24
N LEU A 85 3.92 3.86 21.97
CA LEU A 85 3.03 4.03 20.83
C LEU A 85 2.68 2.73 20.09
N CYS A 86 2.92 1.57 20.72
CA CYS A 86 2.54 0.25 20.22
C CYS A 86 3.00 -0.04 18.78
N GLY A 87 4.22 0.36 18.42
CA GLY A 87 4.79 0.14 17.09
C GLY A 87 4.55 1.29 16.10
N ALA A 88 3.87 2.37 16.53
CA ALA A 88 3.80 3.59 15.73
C ALA A 88 5.09 4.42 15.93
N GLU A 89 5.88 4.55 14.87
CA GLU A 89 7.12 5.33 14.86
C GLU A 89 7.10 6.34 13.71
N PRO A 90 7.59 7.57 13.90
CA PRO A 90 7.72 8.53 12.82
C PRO A 90 8.58 7.99 11.67
N GLY A 91 8.11 8.16 10.44
CA GLY A 91 8.84 7.71 9.25
C GLY A 91 8.77 6.20 8.97
N ARG A 92 7.95 5.46 9.70
CA ARG A 92 7.67 4.05 9.47
C ARG A 92 6.19 3.79 9.22
N ALA A 93 5.88 2.71 8.51
CA ALA A 93 4.52 2.22 8.41
C ALA A 93 4.01 1.78 9.78
N LEU A 94 2.74 2.07 10.09
CA LEU A 94 2.09 1.54 11.27
C LEU A 94 2.03 0.01 11.18
N SER A 95 2.64 -0.66 12.14
CA SER A 95 2.78 -2.12 12.14
C SER A 95 2.03 -2.76 13.29
N ILE A 96 1.50 -3.95 13.08
CA ILE A 96 1.02 -4.80 14.17
C ILE A 96 2.16 -5.69 14.69
N THR A 97 2.11 -6.00 15.97
CA THR A 97 3.05 -6.92 16.61
C THR A 97 2.30 -7.86 17.56
N PRO A 98 2.77 -9.09 17.79
CA PRO A 98 2.17 -10.00 18.76
C PRO A 98 2.11 -9.41 20.18
N ASP A 99 3.11 -8.63 20.56
CA ASP A 99 3.22 -8.04 21.90
C ASP A 99 2.13 -6.99 22.15
N TRP A 100 1.86 -6.13 21.16
CA TRP A 100 0.90 -5.03 21.32
C TRP A 100 -0.48 -5.32 20.76
N HIS A 101 -0.58 -6.26 19.80
CA HIS A 101 -1.84 -6.53 19.07
C HIS A 101 -2.22 -8.01 19.04
N PRO A 102 -2.10 -8.75 20.16
CA PRO A 102 -2.31 -10.21 20.15
C PRO A 102 -3.71 -10.61 19.67
N THR A 103 -4.72 -9.77 19.91
CA THR A 103 -6.10 -10.03 19.47
C THR A 103 -6.30 -9.95 17.96
N LEU A 104 -5.42 -9.26 17.23
CA LEU A 104 -5.49 -9.14 15.78
C LEU A 104 -4.76 -10.27 15.05
N MET A 105 -3.70 -10.81 15.65
CA MET A 105 -2.84 -11.80 15.00
C MET A 105 -3.59 -13.01 14.43
N PRO A 106 -4.59 -13.61 15.11
CA PRO A 106 -5.32 -14.75 14.57
C PRO A 106 -6.17 -14.46 13.32
N ALA A 107 -6.44 -13.19 13.02
CA ALA A 107 -7.20 -12.79 11.84
C ALA A 107 -6.31 -12.59 10.59
N LEU A 108 -4.99 -12.59 10.75
CA LEU A 108 -4.06 -12.52 9.63
C LEU A 108 -4.04 -13.86 8.90
N SER A 109 -4.42 -13.85 7.63
CA SER A 109 -4.60 -15.05 6.83
C SER A 109 -3.92 -14.90 5.47
N PRO A 110 -3.24 -15.94 4.97
CA PRO A 110 -2.68 -15.90 3.62
C PRO A 110 -3.79 -15.80 2.58
N ILE A 111 -3.47 -15.23 1.43
CA ILE A 111 -4.35 -15.27 0.27
C ILE A 111 -4.49 -16.71 -0.23
N PRO A 112 -5.57 -17.05 -0.93
CA PRO A 112 -5.67 -18.35 -1.60
C PRO A 112 -4.62 -18.49 -2.70
N GLN A 113 -4.47 -19.70 -3.23
CA GLN A 113 -3.66 -19.94 -4.43
C GLN A 113 -4.13 -19.02 -5.57
N VAL A 114 -3.17 -18.37 -6.23
CA VAL A 114 -3.38 -17.54 -7.42
C VAL A 114 -2.46 -18.00 -8.54
N GLU A 115 -2.92 -17.79 -9.78
CA GLU A 115 -2.20 -18.14 -11.01
C GLU A 115 -1.66 -16.87 -11.70
N PRO A 116 -0.68 -16.98 -12.60
CA PRO A 116 -0.21 -15.82 -13.37
C PRO A 116 -1.35 -15.12 -14.11
N GLY A 117 -1.47 -13.81 -13.89
CA GLY A 117 -2.54 -12.97 -14.41
C GLY A 117 -3.68 -12.72 -13.42
N ASP A 118 -3.78 -13.48 -12.35
CA ASP A 118 -4.73 -13.15 -11.28
C ASP A 118 -4.34 -11.87 -10.56
N THR A 119 -5.35 -11.16 -10.02
CA THR A 119 -5.16 -9.92 -9.28
C THR A 119 -5.69 -10.02 -7.86
N VAL A 120 -4.94 -9.48 -6.93
CA VAL A 120 -5.35 -9.35 -5.53
C VAL A 120 -5.50 -7.87 -5.19
N TRP A 121 -6.63 -7.50 -4.58
CA TRP A 121 -6.94 -6.13 -4.21
C TRP A 121 -7.34 -6.03 -2.75
N TRP A 122 -6.88 -4.98 -2.06
CA TRP A 122 -7.30 -4.68 -0.70
C TRP A 122 -7.38 -3.18 -0.45
N HIS A 123 -8.21 -2.80 0.52
CA HIS A 123 -8.31 -1.42 0.96
C HIS A 123 -7.02 -0.99 1.70
N PRO A 124 -6.54 0.26 1.54
CA PRO A 124 -5.30 0.73 2.21
C PRO A 124 -5.28 0.60 3.74
N ASP A 125 -6.43 0.63 4.40
CA ASP A 125 -6.54 0.45 5.86
C ASP A 125 -6.56 -1.04 6.28
N VAL A 126 -6.53 -1.97 5.35
CA VAL A 126 -6.41 -3.39 5.68
C VAL A 126 -4.97 -3.68 6.08
N VAL A 127 -4.80 -4.22 7.27
CA VAL A 127 -3.51 -4.72 7.74
C VAL A 127 -3.06 -5.85 6.83
N HIS A 128 -1.83 -5.77 6.36
CA HIS A 128 -1.26 -6.76 5.46
C HIS A 128 0.21 -6.99 5.77
N ALA A 129 0.67 -8.17 5.47
CA ALA A 129 2.05 -8.61 5.63
C ALA A 129 2.41 -9.58 4.50
N VAL A 130 3.65 -9.97 4.46
CA VAL A 130 4.13 -11.12 3.70
C VAL A 130 4.38 -12.24 4.69
N GLU A 131 4.17 -13.49 4.30
CA GLU A 131 4.52 -14.64 5.11
C GLU A 131 6.00 -14.59 5.52
N ASP A 132 6.29 -14.93 6.77
CA ASP A 132 7.66 -14.88 7.32
C ASP A 132 8.59 -15.93 6.70
N VAL A 133 8.02 -17.01 6.16
CA VAL A 133 8.76 -18.14 5.60
C VAL A 133 8.26 -18.43 4.18
N HIS A 134 9.19 -18.68 3.28
CA HIS A 134 8.95 -19.16 1.94
C HIS A 134 9.40 -20.63 1.84
N GLU A 135 8.44 -21.57 1.82
CA GLU A 135 8.69 -23.00 1.72
C GLU A 135 8.61 -23.52 0.29
N GLY A 136 8.11 -22.70 -0.64
CA GLY A 136 7.97 -23.04 -2.06
C GLY A 136 9.31 -23.11 -2.78
N ARG A 137 9.27 -23.55 -4.05
CA ARG A 137 10.47 -23.74 -4.88
C ARG A 137 10.75 -22.62 -5.88
N GLY A 138 9.85 -21.67 -6.01
CA GLY A 138 9.90 -20.60 -7.00
C GLY A 138 10.03 -19.22 -6.36
N TYR A 139 9.52 -18.23 -7.06
CA TYR A 139 9.46 -16.86 -6.61
C TYR A 139 8.02 -16.37 -6.67
N SER A 140 7.60 -15.64 -5.66
CA SER A 140 6.31 -14.96 -5.63
C SER A 140 6.45 -13.58 -6.26
N ASN A 141 6.45 -13.53 -7.59
CA ASN A 141 6.64 -12.30 -8.36
C ASN A 141 5.29 -11.62 -8.63
N VAL A 142 5.25 -10.31 -8.42
CA VAL A 142 4.05 -9.51 -8.62
C VAL A 142 4.38 -8.17 -9.28
N ILE A 143 3.39 -7.61 -9.99
CA ILE A 143 3.41 -6.21 -10.41
C ILE A 143 2.40 -5.44 -9.58
N TYR A 144 2.84 -4.41 -8.86
CA TYR A 144 1.95 -3.54 -8.11
C TYR A 144 1.00 -2.78 -9.04
N ILE A 145 -0.26 -2.76 -8.66
CA ILE A 145 -1.32 -1.99 -9.30
C ILE A 145 -2.08 -1.20 -8.24
N GLY A 146 -2.63 -0.06 -8.62
CA GLY A 146 -3.40 0.78 -7.70
C GLY A 146 -4.63 1.36 -8.39
N ALA A 147 -5.78 1.33 -7.70
CA ALA A 147 -6.96 2.07 -8.12
C ALA A 147 -6.80 3.53 -7.67
N ALA A 148 -6.14 4.33 -8.50
CA ALA A 148 -5.79 5.72 -8.24
C ALA A 148 -6.76 6.68 -8.95
N PRO A 149 -7.78 7.22 -8.28
CA PRO A 149 -8.74 8.11 -8.88
C PRO A 149 -8.10 9.46 -9.23
N ARG A 150 -8.71 10.16 -10.19
CA ARG A 150 -8.25 11.49 -10.57
C ARG A 150 -8.48 12.49 -9.43
N CYS A 151 -7.40 13.07 -8.93
CA CYS A 151 -7.40 14.15 -7.96
C CYS A 151 -6.11 14.97 -8.11
N ALA A 152 -6.04 16.14 -7.46
CA ALA A 152 -4.87 17.02 -7.55
C ALA A 152 -3.58 16.32 -7.06
N LYS A 153 -3.66 15.55 -5.98
CA LYS A 153 -2.54 14.78 -5.44
C LYS A 153 -2.00 13.77 -6.45
N ASN A 154 -2.89 12.99 -7.08
CA ASN A 154 -2.50 11.99 -8.06
C ASN A 154 -2.01 12.62 -9.38
N ALA A 155 -2.55 13.78 -9.76
CA ALA A 155 -2.04 14.51 -10.92
C ALA A 155 -0.58 14.98 -10.70
N ALA A 156 -0.26 15.49 -9.52
CA ALA A 156 1.11 15.86 -9.16
C ALA A 156 2.06 14.66 -9.09
N TYR A 157 1.57 13.51 -8.61
CA TYR A 157 2.34 12.27 -8.63
C TYR A 157 2.63 11.80 -10.06
N LEU A 158 1.62 11.86 -10.93
CA LEU A 158 1.70 11.41 -12.31
C LEU A 158 2.78 12.17 -13.11
N GLU A 159 2.92 13.48 -12.90
CA GLU A 159 3.98 14.25 -13.56
C GLU A 159 5.39 13.74 -13.17
N ARG A 160 5.62 13.45 -11.90
CA ARG A 160 6.89 12.88 -11.43
C ARG A 160 7.13 11.48 -11.98
N GLN A 161 6.10 10.65 -12.01
CA GLN A 161 6.19 9.28 -12.55
C GLN A 161 6.50 9.30 -14.05
N LYS A 162 5.84 10.17 -14.81
CA LYS A 162 6.11 10.38 -16.24
C LYS A 162 7.57 10.76 -16.47
N GLU A 163 8.07 11.75 -15.74
CA GLU A 163 9.47 12.18 -15.87
C GLU A 163 10.46 11.05 -15.56
N ALA A 164 10.22 10.30 -14.47
CA ALA A 164 11.07 9.18 -14.11
C ALA A 164 11.08 8.11 -15.21
N PHE A 165 9.91 7.75 -15.74
CA PHE A 165 9.81 6.79 -16.85
C PHE A 165 10.59 7.26 -18.09
N LEU A 166 10.41 8.52 -18.53
CA LEU A 166 11.08 9.05 -19.71
C LEU A 166 12.60 9.10 -19.56
N LYS A 167 13.10 9.33 -18.34
CA LYS A 167 14.54 9.35 -18.02
C LYS A 167 15.11 7.95 -17.72
N GLY A 168 14.27 6.95 -17.51
CA GLY A 168 14.68 5.61 -17.05
C GLY A 168 15.11 5.58 -15.60
N GLU A 169 14.61 6.49 -14.81
CA GLU A 169 14.84 6.55 -13.35
C GLU A 169 13.79 5.68 -12.64
N SER A 170 14.10 5.29 -11.40
CA SER A 170 13.16 4.60 -10.55
C SER A 170 11.90 5.43 -10.32
N ALA A 171 10.74 4.77 -10.22
CA ALA A 171 9.47 5.45 -9.98
C ALA A 171 9.50 6.23 -8.65
N PRO A 172 8.75 7.35 -8.54
CA PRO A 172 8.63 8.07 -7.26
C PRO A 172 8.22 7.12 -6.12
N ASP A 173 8.67 7.40 -4.90
CA ASP A 173 8.43 6.61 -3.69
C ASP A 173 9.16 5.24 -3.61
N PHE A 174 9.95 4.89 -4.61
CA PHE A 174 10.82 3.73 -4.58
C PHE A 174 12.29 4.14 -4.40
N ALA A 175 13.10 3.23 -3.92
CA ALA A 175 14.53 3.47 -3.80
C ALA A 175 15.14 3.81 -5.18
N ALA A 176 15.92 4.88 -5.24
CA ALA A 176 16.54 5.35 -6.48
C ALA A 176 17.76 4.48 -6.83
N GLU A 177 17.53 3.28 -7.28
CA GLU A 177 18.60 2.34 -7.67
C GLU A 177 19.02 2.51 -9.12
N ASN A 178 18.16 3.08 -9.95
CA ASN A 178 18.42 3.43 -11.37
C ASN A 178 18.93 2.24 -12.20
N TYR A 179 18.42 1.06 -11.94
CA TYR A 179 18.75 -0.15 -12.73
C TYR A 179 18.19 -0.05 -14.14
N GLU A 180 17.04 0.58 -14.28
CA GLU A 180 16.31 0.75 -15.53
C GLU A 180 17.16 1.45 -16.59
N VAL A 181 18.00 2.42 -16.21
CA VAL A 181 18.89 3.15 -17.13
C VAL A 181 19.89 2.23 -17.81
N ARG A 182 20.28 1.15 -17.13
CA ARG A 182 21.34 0.22 -17.57
C ARG A 182 20.77 -1.06 -18.18
N PHE A 183 19.46 -1.20 -18.21
CA PHE A 183 18.81 -2.39 -18.74
C PHE A 183 18.45 -2.21 -20.21
N ASP A 184 19.09 -2.97 -21.09
CA ASP A 184 18.90 -2.87 -22.54
C ASP A 184 17.48 -3.21 -23.01
N GLY A 185 16.73 -3.99 -22.23
CA GLY A 185 15.33 -4.34 -22.46
C GLY A 185 14.32 -3.37 -21.86
N ARG A 186 14.74 -2.17 -21.45
CA ARG A 186 13.83 -1.18 -20.88
C ARG A 186 12.76 -0.75 -21.86
N ALA A 187 11.50 -0.76 -21.41
CA ALA A 187 10.40 -0.25 -22.21
C ALA A 187 10.56 1.26 -22.53
N THR A 188 10.19 1.62 -23.72
CA THR A 188 10.13 3.00 -24.21
C THR A 188 8.68 3.44 -24.39
N VAL A 189 8.45 4.68 -24.78
CA VAL A 189 7.10 5.19 -25.06
C VAL A 189 6.41 4.37 -26.16
N ASP A 190 7.16 3.86 -27.13
CA ASP A 190 6.63 3.08 -28.24
C ASP A 190 6.13 1.69 -27.81
N ASP A 191 6.64 1.17 -26.70
CA ASP A 191 6.22 -0.12 -26.13
C ASP A 191 4.94 0.02 -25.28
N VAL A 192 4.53 1.25 -24.95
CA VAL A 192 3.37 1.52 -24.10
C VAL A 192 2.11 1.66 -24.95
N SER A 193 1.06 0.90 -24.60
CA SER A 193 -0.24 1.01 -25.26
C SER A 193 -0.83 2.42 -25.18
N GLU A 194 -1.79 2.77 -26.04
CA GLU A 194 -2.49 4.06 -25.99
C GLU A 194 -3.08 4.33 -24.61
N LEU A 195 -3.76 3.35 -24.01
CA LEU A 195 -4.28 3.47 -22.66
C LEU A 195 -3.16 3.68 -21.63
N GLY A 196 -2.06 2.94 -21.74
CA GLY A 196 -0.90 3.09 -20.88
C GLY A 196 -0.27 4.48 -20.99
N ARG A 197 -0.12 5.06 -22.19
CA ARG A 197 0.37 6.42 -22.38
C ARG A 197 -0.53 7.46 -21.70
N ARG A 198 -1.85 7.30 -21.78
CA ARG A 198 -2.81 8.16 -21.06
C ARG A 198 -2.69 8.00 -19.56
N GLN A 199 -2.62 6.76 -19.05
CA GLN A 199 -2.44 6.48 -17.63
C GLN A 199 -1.11 6.99 -17.07
N MET A 200 -0.07 7.03 -17.90
CA MET A 200 1.24 7.60 -17.55
C MET A 200 1.32 9.13 -17.73
N GLY A 201 0.25 9.76 -18.21
CA GLY A 201 0.23 11.21 -18.48
C GLY A 201 1.10 11.65 -19.66
N ILE A 202 1.53 10.73 -20.50
CA ILE A 202 2.27 11.01 -21.74
C ILE A 202 1.32 11.59 -22.79
N GLU A 203 0.11 11.04 -22.86
CA GLU A 203 -0.98 11.55 -23.70
C GLU A 203 -2.14 12.05 -22.83
N ARG A 204 -2.97 12.93 -23.36
CA ARG A 204 -4.19 13.41 -22.69
C ARG A 204 -5.33 12.42 -22.88
N TRP A 205 -6.24 12.43 -21.94
CA TRP A 205 -7.53 11.72 -22.03
C TRP A 205 -8.43 12.40 -23.06
#